data_12fd6ba7268de33a08146b7f1d2df2ca
#
_entry.id   12fd6ba7268de33a08146b7f1d2df2ca
#
_cell.length_a   1.000
_cell.length_b   1.000
_cell.length_c   1.000
_cell.angle_alpha   90.00
_cell.angle_beta   90.00
_cell.angle_gamma   90.00
#
_symmetry.space_group_name_H-M   'P 1'
#
loop_
_entity.id
_entity.type
_entity.pdbx_description
1 polymer ?
#
loop_
_entity_poly.entity_id
_entity_poly.type
_entity_poly.pdbx_seq_one_letter_code
_entity_poly.pdbx_strand_id
1 'polypeptide(L)'
;MPVNKHALIRYHALDKCFSNFARRYYIEDLIAACNDALYNFTGDEKYSDPLNPGISRRQILVDIDFMESPEGWSAMVDRIKDGRRVYYRYEDRNFTIDNQPITDEELTQLRETTLMLSRFKGLPQFEWIDAMITNLEDKFHLKGAEHSVIGLDNNEFVAGIEHISTLFNAIINKTPLRIIYNTFHKGSFTWIIHPYYLKQYNNRWYLIGLNDNENKDITHLGLDRIQSIEQAQTPFIENTFIEDFDEYFEDIVGVSFPAERVIEHIVLRFSQHRFPYIVAKPIHGSQKIASADQRIITIDVMPNRELESIILSFGEDIEVLEPQSFRRIITNKIKKTYEVYLSMQNDCTDSAYLCNVERKSGEESAAFDNERNFQPVHKDCTNR
;
A
#
# COMPACT_ATOMS: atom_id res chain seq x y z
N MET A 1 -7.02 -23.24 -15.59
CA MET A 1 -7.44 -24.42 -14.81
C MET A 1 -8.83 -24.18 -14.25
N PRO A 2 -9.80 -25.10 -14.31
CA PRO A 2 -11.03 -24.92 -13.57
C PRO A 2 -10.67 -24.94 -12.08
N VAL A 3 -10.87 -23.82 -11.41
CA VAL A 3 -10.69 -23.72 -9.95
C VAL A 3 -11.72 -24.64 -9.31
N ASN A 4 -11.28 -25.82 -8.91
CA ASN A 4 -12.13 -26.80 -8.23
C ASN A 4 -12.43 -26.24 -6.84
N LYS A 5 -13.62 -25.66 -6.68
CA LYS A 5 -14.07 -24.97 -5.48
C LYS A 5 -13.87 -25.90 -4.29
N HIS A 6 -13.04 -25.47 -3.30
CA HIS A 6 -12.73 -26.21 -2.08
C HIS A 6 -11.85 -27.49 -2.25
N ALA A 7 -11.05 -27.60 -3.33
CA ALA A 7 -10.17 -28.75 -3.51
C ALA A 7 -9.15 -28.91 -2.36
N LEU A 8 -8.55 -27.81 -1.92
CA LEU A 8 -7.55 -27.82 -0.86
C LEU A 8 -8.06 -28.42 0.47
N ILE A 9 -9.33 -28.16 0.80
CA ILE A 9 -9.96 -28.73 2.00
C ILE A 9 -10.04 -30.27 1.91
N ARG A 10 -10.36 -30.78 0.71
CA ARG A 10 -10.39 -32.22 0.47
C ARG A 10 -9.01 -32.84 0.52
N TYR A 11 -7.99 -32.16 -0.04
CA TYR A 11 -6.60 -32.64 0.03
C TYR A 11 -6.12 -32.77 1.47
N HIS A 12 -6.36 -31.79 2.35
CA HIS A 12 -6.04 -31.89 3.78
C HIS A 12 -6.86 -32.98 4.48
N ALA A 13 -8.11 -33.22 4.09
CA ALA A 13 -8.91 -34.32 4.64
C ALA A 13 -8.35 -35.69 4.24
N LEU A 14 -7.96 -35.84 2.96
CA LEU A 14 -7.30 -37.04 2.43
C LEU A 14 -5.94 -37.26 3.08
N ASP A 15 -5.14 -36.23 3.24
CA ASP A 15 -3.84 -36.28 3.91
C ASP A 15 -3.93 -36.84 5.34
N LYS A 16 -4.91 -36.35 6.12
CA LYS A 16 -5.18 -36.88 7.46
C LYS A 16 -5.58 -38.37 7.46
N CYS A 17 -6.24 -38.80 6.42
CA CYS A 17 -6.60 -40.24 6.27
C CYS A 17 -5.37 -41.07 5.90
N PHE A 18 -4.55 -40.59 4.92
CA PHE A 18 -3.41 -41.36 4.41
C PHE A 18 -2.23 -41.39 5.38
N SER A 19 -2.03 -40.35 6.18
CA SER A 19 -0.99 -40.26 7.23
C SER A 19 -1.35 -41.07 8.51
N ASN A 20 -2.61 -41.47 8.67
CA ASN A 20 -3.06 -42.23 9.83
C ASN A 20 -2.91 -43.75 9.63
N PHE A 21 -1.74 -44.31 10.01
CA PHE A 21 -1.43 -45.74 9.91
C PHE A 21 -2.14 -46.61 10.92
N ALA A 22 -2.81 -46.05 11.90
CA ALA A 22 -3.56 -46.82 12.91
C ALA A 22 -4.90 -47.35 12.39
N ARG A 23 -5.44 -46.76 11.31
CA ARG A 23 -6.73 -47.11 10.71
C ARG A 23 -6.58 -47.38 9.23
N ARG A 24 -7.37 -48.34 8.70
CA ARG A 24 -7.50 -48.55 7.24
C ARG A 24 -8.63 -47.69 6.71
N TYR A 25 -8.33 -46.86 5.74
CA TYR A 25 -9.33 -45.98 5.07
C TYR A 25 -9.68 -46.55 3.69
N TYR A 26 -10.93 -46.93 3.53
CA TYR A 26 -11.50 -47.36 2.24
C TYR A 26 -12.08 -46.15 1.51
N ILE A 27 -12.47 -46.30 0.24
CA ILE A 27 -12.98 -45.20 -0.56
C ILE A 27 -14.21 -44.52 0.07
N GLU A 28 -15.06 -45.30 0.74
CA GLU A 28 -16.24 -44.82 1.44
C GLU A 28 -15.84 -43.91 2.64
N ASP A 29 -14.79 -44.30 3.38
CA ASP A 29 -14.25 -43.53 4.50
C ASP A 29 -13.64 -42.21 4.01
N LEU A 30 -12.96 -42.21 2.86
CA LEU A 30 -12.38 -41.03 2.25
C LEU A 30 -13.46 -40.04 1.81
N ILE A 31 -14.55 -40.55 1.20
CA ILE A 31 -15.71 -39.74 0.84
C ILE A 31 -16.32 -39.08 2.06
N ALA A 32 -16.53 -39.86 3.13
CA ALA A 32 -17.09 -39.35 4.39
C ALA A 32 -16.17 -38.26 5.01
N ALA A 33 -14.87 -38.51 5.10
CA ALA A 33 -13.91 -37.53 5.66
C ALA A 33 -13.88 -36.20 4.85
N CYS A 34 -13.96 -36.29 3.51
CA CYS A 34 -14.02 -35.09 2.65
C CYS A 34 -15.35 -34.35 2.81
N ASN A 35 -16.46 -35.06 2.92
CA ASN A 35 -17.77 -34.44 3.14
C ASN A 35 -17.82 -33.74 4.51
N ASP A 36 -17.35 -34.39 5.57
CA ASP A 36 -17.28 -33.82 6.92
C ASP A 36 -16.44 -32.54 6.94
N ALA A 37 -15.28 -32.56 6.27
CA ALA A 37 -14.41 -31.38 6.20
C ALA A 37 -15.07 -30.23 5.42
N LEU A 38 -15.77 -30.53 4.34
CA LEU A 38 -16.49 -29.54 3.54
C LEU A 38 -17.70 -28.98 4.28
N TYR A 39 -18.47 -29.83 4.98
CA TYR A 39 -19.57 -29.39 5.82
C TYR A 39 -19.11 -28.42 6.91
N ASN A 40 -18.06 -28.80 7.64
CA ASN A 40 -17.49 -27.96 8.70
C ASN A 40 -16.98 -26.60 8.19
N PHE A 41 -16.55 -26.52 6.92
CA PHE A 41 -16.06 -25.27 6.33
C PHE A 41 -17.15 -24.42 5.70
N THR A 42 -18.11 -25.05 4.99
CA THR A 42 -19.12 -24.33 4.19
C THR A 42 -20.46 -24.18 4.90
N GLY A 43 -20.78 -25.07 5.87
CA GLY A 43 -22.10 -25.17 6.47
C GLY A 43 -23.19 -25.69 5.51
N ASP A 44 -22.81 -26.18 4.31
CA ASP A 44 -23.77 -26.61 3.28
C ASP A 44 -24.27 -28.04 3.57
N GLU A 45 -25.57 -28.16 3.84
CA GLU A 45 -26.24 -29.39 4.23
C GLU A 45 -26.10 -30.52 3.21
N LYS A 46 -25.80 -30.23 1.95
CA LYS A 46 -25.57 -31.28 0.91
C LYS A 46 -24.44 -32.23 1.24
N TYR A 47 -23.48 -31.80 2.08
CA TYR A 47 -22.36 -32.63 2.51
C TYR A 47 -22.67 -33.47 3.76
N SER A 48 -23.76 -33.20 4.47
CA SER A 48 -24.21 -33.95 5.65
C SER A 48 -25.35 -34.92 5.35
N ASP A 49 -25.95 -34.86 4.15
CA ASP A 49 -27.08 -35.71 3.77
C ASP A 49 -26.62 -37.13 3.40
N PRO A 50 -27.01 -38.18 4.16
CA PRO A 50 -26.65 -39.55 3.83
C PRO A 50 -27.21 -40.06 2.49
N LEU A 51 -28.26 -39.42 1.97
CA LEU A 51 -28.91 -39.78 0.70
C LEU A 51 -28.29 -39.08 -0.52
N ASN A 52 -27.53 -38.03 -0.29
CA ASN A 52 -26.83 -37.27 -1.33
C ASN A 52 -25.33 -37.20 -1.00
N PRO A 53 -24.51 -38.11 -1.52
CA PRO A 53 -23.11 -38.28 -1.10
C PRO A 53 -22.18 -37.13 -1.51
N GLY A 54 -22.66 -35.91 -1.63
CA GLY A 54 -21.88 -34.67 -1.84
C GLY A 54 -20.69 -34.81 -2.81
N ILE A 55 -19.65 -35.52 -2.36
CA ILE A 55 -18.46 -35.84 -3.15
C ILE A 55 -18.57 -37.26 -3.76
N SER A 56 -18.35 -37.35 -5.06
CA SER A 56 -18.38 -38.64 -5.76
C SER A 56 -17.06 -39.42 -5.61
N ARG A 57 -17.14 -40.76 -5.70
CA ARG A 57 -15.95 -41.61 -5.79
C ARG A 57 -14.98 -41.16 -6.88
N ARG A 58 -15.51 -40.73 -8.04
CA ARG A 58 -14.70 -40.26 -9.16
C ARG A 58 -13.89 -39.02 -8.77
N GLN A 59 -14.51 -38.12 -8.01
CA GLN A 59 -13.81 -36.89 -7.54
C GLN A 59 -12.66 -37.23 -6.60
N ILE A 60 -12.86 -38.18 -5.66
CA ILE A 60 -11.77 -38.61 -4.75
C ILE A 60 -10.61 -39.22 -5.55
N LEU A 61 -10.87 -40.01 -6.56
CA LEU A 61 -9.80 -40.59 -7.40
C LEU A 61 -9.05 -39.52 -8.18
N VAL A 62 -9.74 -38.52 -8.73
CA VAL A 62 -9.12 -37.37 -9.39
C VAL A 62 -8.29 -36.53 -8.39
N ASP A 63 -8.77 -36.35 -7.17
CA ASP A 63 -8.04 -35.66 -6.12
C ASP A 63 -6.76 -36.42 -5.72
N ILE A 64 -6.84 -37.77 -5.62
CA ILE A 64 -5.65 -38.60 -5.34
C ILE A 64 -4.66 -38.51 -6.51
N ASP A 65 -5.12 -38.65 -7.76
CA ASP A 65 -4.26 -38.53 -8.93
C ASP A 65 -3.57 -37.18 -9.02
N PHE A 66 -4.25 -36.10 -8.62
CA PHE A 66 -3.63 -34.78 -8.48
C PHE A 66 -2.58 -34.74 -7.37
N MET A 67 -2.87 -35.30 -6.19
CA MET A 67 -1.91 -35.35 -5.09
C MET A 67 -0.64 -36.14 -5.46
N GLU A 68 -0.76 -37.16 -6.29
CA GLU A 68 0.35 -37.98 -6.80
C GLU A 68 1.11 -37.30 -7.94
N SER A 69 0.51 -36.31 -8.62
CA SER A 69 1.11 -35.62 -9.76
C SER A 69 2.23 -34.65 -9.33
N PRO A 70 3.19 -34.33 -10.24
CA PRO A 70 4.20 -33.28 -10.00
C PRO A 70 3.58 -31.86 -9.83
N GLU A 71 2.38 -31.64 -10.35
CA GLU A 71 1.63 -30.40 -10.18
C GLU A 71 0.99 -30.27 -8.79
N GLY A 72 0.84 -31.42 -8.08
CA GLY A 72 0.42 -31.51 -6.70
C GLY A 72 1.60 -31.64 -5.75
N TRP A 73 1.63 -32.71 -4.98
CA TRP A 73 2.68 -32.94 -3.95
C TRP A 73 3.59 -34.13 -4.27
N SER A 74 3.48 -34.76 -5.42
CA SER A 74 4.17 -36.01 -5.76
C SER A 74 4.01 -37.08 -4.68
N ALA A 75 2.87 -37.08 -3.99
CA ALA A 75 2.57 -37.98 -2.90
C ALA A 75 2.48 -39.41 -3.42
N MET A 76 3.20 -40.36 -2.79
CA MET A 76 3.07 -41.78 -3.13
C MET A 76 1.98 -42.41 -2.26
N VAL A 77 0.81 -42.72 -2.88
CA VAL A 77 -0.34 -43.32 -2.21
C VAL A 77 -0.45 -44.78 -2.53
N ASP A 78 -0.19 -45.63 -1.54
CA ASP A 78 -0.41 -47.07 -1.65
C ASP A 78 -1.89 -47.47 -1.79
N ARG A 79 -2.20 -48.34 -2.72
CA ARG A 79 -3.52 -48.94 -2.92
C ARG A 79 -3.46 -50.43 -2.54
N ILE A 80 -3.74 -50.73 -1.28
CA ILE A 80 -3.52 -52.07 -0.70
C ILE A 80 -4.82 -52.88 -0.73
N LYS A 81 -4.78 -54.05 -1.34
CA LYS A 81 -5.92 -54.97 -1.38
C LYS A 81 -6.17 -55.63 0.00
N ASP A 82 -7.43 -55.54 0.44
CA ASP A 82 -7.91 -56.19 1.65
C ASP A 82 -9.20 -57.00 1.28
N GLY A 83 -9.00 -58.25 0.89
CA GLY A 83 -10.06 -59.08 0.33
C GLY A 83 -10.64 -58.49 -0.98
N ARG A 84 -11.92 -58.08 -0.93
CA ARG A 84 -12.61 -57.43 -2.08
C ARG A 84 -12.53 -55.92 -2.07
N ARG A 85 -11.92 -55.31 -1.04
CA ARG A 85 -11.79 -53.88 -0.88
C ARG A 85 -10.33 -53.41 -1.10
N VAL A 86 -10.14 -52.12 -1.30
CA VAL A 86 -8.84 -51.49 -1.37
C VAL A 86 -8.85 -50.36 -0.34
N TYR A 87 -7.81 -50.29 0.50
CA TYR A 87 -7.61 -49.17 1.38
C TYR A 87 -6.39 -48.34 0.90
N TYR A 88 -6.35 -47.06 1.28
CA TYR A 88 -5.41 -46.10 0.84
C TYR A 88 -4.59 -45.59 2.02
N ARG A 89 -3.27 -45.37 1.85
CA ARG A 89 -2.37 -44.75 2.79
C ARG A 89 -1.13 -44.26 2.05
N TYR A 90 -0.34 -43.39 2.68
CA TYR A 90 0.96 -43.05 2.12
C TYR A 90 1.94 -44.25 2.20
N GLU A 91 2.86 -44.31 1.22
CA GLU A 91 3.98 -45.27 1.26
C GLU A 91 4.94 -44.92 2.37
N ASP A 92 5.31 -43.62 2.49
CA ASP A 92 6.14 -43.09 3.60
C ASP A 92 5.27 -42.67 4.79
N ARG A 93 5.60 -43.24 5.97
CA ARG A 93 4.90 -42.92 7.22
C ARG A 93 5.06 -41.50 7.72
N ASN A 94 6.14 -40.83 7.31
CA ASN A 94 6.44 -39.46 7.70
C ASN A 94 5.94 -38.42 6.70
N PHE A 95 5.39 -38.89 5.58
CA PHE A 95 4.86 -38.00 4.57
C PHE A 95 3.54 -37.37 5.01
N THR A 96 3.44 -36.07 4.84
CA THR A 96 2.19 -35.28 4.91
C THR A 96 2.35 -34.07 4.01
N ILE A 97 1.27 -33.61 3.41
CA ILE A 97 1.28 -32.42 2.58
C ILE A 97 1.63 -31.16 3.38
N ASP A 98 1.43 -31.17 4.69
CA ASP A 98 1.74 -30.06 5.59
C ASP A 98 3.26 -29.97 5.92
N ASN A 99 4.02 -31.03 5.75
CA ASN A 99 5.46 -31.11 6.09
C ASN A 99 6.39 -31.16 4.87
N GLN A 100 5.95 -30.67 3.74
CA GLN A 100 6.83 -30.60 2.57
C GLN A 100 7.97 -29.60 2.86
N PRO A 101 9.22 -29.97 2.62
CA PRO A 101 10.32 -29.02 2.65
C PRO A 101 10.03 -27.93 1.62
N ILE A 102 10.07 -26.68 2.07
CA ILE A 102 9.95 -25.53 1.17
C ILE A 102 11.05 -25.64 0.13
N THR A 103 10.71 -25.52 -1.14
CA THR A 103 11.67 -25.51 -2.24
C THR A 103 12.55 -24.27 -2.18
N ASP A 104 13.76 -24.32 -2.78
CA ASP A 104 14.63 -23.16 -2.84
C ASP A 104 13.99 -21.95 -3.56
N GLU A 105 13.10 -22.23 -4.53
CA GLU A 105 12.33 -21.19 -5.22
C GLU A 105 11.31 -20.54 -4.29
N GLU A 106 10.53 -21.30 -3.55
CA GLU A 106 9.57 -20.80 -2.57
C GLU A 106 10.27 -20.04 -1.43
N LEU A 107 11.43 -20.53 -1.01
CA LEU A 107 12.27 -19.89 0.01
C LEU A 107 12.79 -18.52 -0.49
N THR A 108 13.13 -18.43 -1.77
CA THR A 108 13.52 -17.18 -2.42
C THR A 108 12.35 -16.22 -2.50
N GLN A 109 11.17 -16.67 -2.94
CA GLN A 109 9.95 -15.85 -2.98
C GLN A 109 9.53 -15.37 -1.59
N LEU A 110 9.64 -16.24 -0.57
CA LEU A 110 9.34 -15.87 0.82
C LEU A 110 10.32 -14.80 1.33
N ARG A 111 11.62 -14.93 0.99
CA ARG A 111 12.64 -13.93 1.33
C ARG A 111 12.35 -12.58 0.66
N GLU A 112 12.02 -12.57 -0.62
CA GLU A 112 11.66 -11.36 -1.36
C GLU A 112 10.41 -10.71 -0.75
N THR A 113 9.40 -11.51 -0.42
CA THR A 113 8.17 -11.03 0.23
C THR A 113 8.48 -10.43 1.61
N THR A 114 9.31 -11.09 2.40
CA THR A 114 9.75 -10.60 3.72
C THR A 114 10.52 -9.27 3.57
N LEU A 115 11.40 -9.14 2.57
CA LEU A 115 12.08 -7.90 2.24
C LEU A 115 11.10 -6.80 1.78
N MET A 116 10.04 -7.14 1.06
CA MET A 116 8.99 -6.17 0.71
C MET A 116 8.21 -5.71 1.94
N LEU A 117 7.86 -6.62 2.82
CA LEU A 117 7.15 -6.29 4.07
C LEU A 117 8.03 -5.48 5.03
N SER A 118 9.35 -5.71 5.06
CA SER A 118 10.26 -4.95 5.90
C SER A 118 10.31 -3.45 5.59
N ARG A 119 9.80 -3.02 4.43
CA ARG A 119 9.64 -1.61 4.07
C ARG A 119 8.60 -0.88 4.92
N PHE A 120 7.67 -1.63 5.48
CA PHE A 120 6.64 -1.11 6.39
C PHE A 120 7.08 -1.15 7.86
N LYS A 121 8.31 -1.62 8.12
CA LYS A 121 8.92 -1.66 9.44
C LYS A 121 9.06 -0.25 10.01
N GLY A 122 8.69 -0.10 11.28
CA GLY A 122 8.74 1.19 11.96
C GLY A 122 7.53 2.09 11.75
N LEU A 123 6.57 1.70 10.90
CA LEU A 123 5.29 2.39 10.84
C LEU A 123 4.37 1.89 11.97
N PRO A 124 3.87 2.76 12.85
CA PRO A 124 3.11 2.37 14.05
C PRO A 124 1.91 1.44 13.78
N GLN A 125 1.27 1.59 12.62
CA GLN A 125 0.14 0.77 12.20
C GLN A 125 0.52 -0.65 11.80
N PHE A 126 1.80 -0.92 11.61
CA PHE A 126 2.33 -2.19 11.13
C PHE A 126 3.30 -2.85 12.11
N GLU A 127 3.20 -2.53 13.42
CA GLU A 127 4.03 -3.16 14.47
C GLU A 127 3.98 -4.71 14.43
N TRP A 128 2.81 -5.27 14.04
CA TRP A 128 2.63 -6.70 13.87
C TRP A 128 3.48 -7.28 12.74
N ILE A 129 3.86 -6.47 11.74
CA ILE A 129 4.75 -6.90 10.63
C ILE A 129 6.13 -7.25 11.15
N ASP A 130 6.66 -6.50 12.12
CA ASP A 130 7.96 -6.78 12.72
C ASP A 130 7.97 -8.15 13.41
N ALA A 131 6.92 -8.45 14.18
CA ALA A 131 6.75 -9.76 14.80
C ALA A 131 6.58 -10.88 13.76
N MET A 132 5.81 -10.61 12.68
CA MET A 132 5.60 -11.56 11.59
C MET A 132 6.90 -11.82 10.82
N ILE A 133 7.66 -10.79 10.48
CA ILE A 133 8.95 -10.92 9.79
C ILE A 133 9.91 -11.74 10.65
N THR A 134 10.05 -11.42 11.94
CA THR A 134 10.91 -12.15 12.87
C THR A 134 10.51 -13.63 12.96
N ASN A 135 9.20 -13.92 13.06
CA ASN A 135 8.72 -15.30 13.08
C ASN A 135 8.99 -16.06 11.78
N LEU A 136 8.89 -15.38 10.62
CA LEU A 136 9.21 -16.00 9.33
C LEU A 136 10.71 -16.23 9.19
N GLU A 137 11.54 -15.27 9.57
CA GLU A 137 12.99 -15.38 9.56
C GLU A 137 13.47 -16.53 10.46
N ASP A 138 12.94 -16.64 11.68
CA ASP A 138 13.27 -17.70 12.61
C ASP A 138 12.81 -19.07 12.12
N LYS A 139 11.54 -19.18 11.68
CA LYS A 139 10.94 -20.45 11.25
C LYS A 139 11.61 -21.03 10.00
N PHE A 140 12.00 -20.19 9.06
CA PHE A 140 12.58 -20.61 7.78
C PHE A 140 14.07 -20.37 7.69
N HIS A 141 14.73 -19.97 8.80
CA HIS A 141 16.16 -19.66 8.86
C HIS A 141 16.61 -18.70 7.75
N LEU A 142 15.74 -17.72 7.45
CA LEU A 142 16.05 -16.68 6.48
C LEU A 142 17.10 -15.78 7.10
N LYS A 143 18.27 -15.66 6.48
CA LYS A 143 19.23 -14.61 6.89
C LYS A 143 18.60 -13.28 6.53
N GLY A 144 18.30 -12.45 7.52
CA GLY A 144 17.87 -11.07 7.31
C GLY A 144 18.90 -10.35 6.42
N ALA A 145 18.43 -9.50 5.51
CA ALA A 145 19.35 -8.63 4.78
C ALA A 145 19.98 -7.67 5.81
N GLU A 146 21.30 -7.74 5.97
CA GLU A 146 22.04 -6.88 6.90
C GLU A 146 21.89 -5.39 6.59
N HIS A 147 21.46 -5.05 5.35
CA HIS A 147 21.23 -3.67 4.91
C HIS A 147 19.99 -3.58 4.02
N SER A 148 19.20 -2.53 4.21
CA SER A 148 18.12 -2.18 3.28
C SER A 148 18.73 -1.76 1.94
N VAL A 149 18.43 -2.52 0.87
CA VAL A 149 18.88 -2.21 -0.50
C VAL A 149 17.90 -1.29 -1.24
N ILE A 150 16.77 -0.94 -0.62
CA ILE A 150 15.75 -0.05 -1.19
C ILE A 150 15.37 0.97 -0.12
N GLY A 151 15.63 2.24 -0.40
CA GLY A 151 15.13 3.37 0.37
C GLY A 151 13.77 3.81 -0.16
N LEU A 152 12.81 4.04 0.73
CA LEU A 152 11.56 4.74 0.42
C LEU A 152 11.66 6.12 1.08
N ASP A 153 11.18 7.13 0.37
CA ASP A 153 11.07 8.49 0.92
C ASP A 153 9.87 8.55 1.88
N ASN A 154 10.05 7.96 3.06
CA ASN A 154 9.09 8.04 4.15
C ASN A 154 9.53 9.15 5.11
N ASN A 155 8.70 10.16 5.26
CA ASN A 155 8.92 11.17 6.27
C ASN A 155 8.41 10.65 7.63
N GLU A 156 9.32 10.19 8.48
CA GLU A 156 9.02 9.68 9.82
C GLU A 156 8.48 10.75 10.77
N PHE A 157 8.65 12.04 10.41
CA PHE A 157 8.20 13.19 11.21
C PHE A 157 6.80 13.70 10.83
N VAL A 158 6.06 12.97 9.99
CA VAL A 158 4.69 13.37 9.66
C VAL A 158 3.78 13.17 10.86
N ALA A 159 3.20 14.25 11.36
CA ALA A 159 2.21 14.20 12.44
C ALA A 159 0.95 13.42 11.98
N GLY A 160 0.31 12.71 12.92
CA GLY A 160 -0.93 11.98 12.69
C GLY A 160 -0.75 10.53 12.22
N ILE A 161 0.49 10.07 12.02
CA ILE A 161 0.78 8.66 11.67
C ILE A 161 0.27 7.73 12.77
N GLU A 162 0.35 8.14 14.03
CA GLU A 162 -0.14 7.41 15.20
C GLU A 162 -1.64 7.07 15.13
N HIS A 163 -2.41 7.80 14.36
CA HIS A 163 -3.85 7.57 14.20
C HIS A 163 -4.20 6.51 13.14
N ILE A 164 -3.27 6.13 12.26
CA ILE A 164 -3.57 5.25 11.11
C ILE A 164 -4.12 3.90 11.57
N SER A 165 -3.52 3.26 12.58
CA SER A 165 -3.97 1.96 13.09
C SER A 165 -5.42 2.02 13.62
N THR A 166 -5.73 3.06 14.41
CA THR A 166 -7.08 3.28 14.94
C THR A 166 -8.09 3.51 13.83
N LEU A 167 -7.74 4.35 12.86
CA LEU A 167 -8.60 4.68 11.72
C LEU A 167 -8.81 3.47 10.79
N PHE A 168 -7.76 2.71 10.52
CA PHE A 168 -7.84 1.49 9.73
C PHE A 168 -8.79 0.47 10.36
N ASN A 169 -8.65 0.23 11.66
CA ASN A 169 -9.54 -0.67 12.40
C ASN A 169 -10.99 -0.16 12.40
N ALA A 170 -11.18 1.15 12.53
CA ALA A 170 -12.52 1.74 12.48
C ALA A 170 -13.19 1.59 11.11
N ILE A 171 -12.42 1.67 10.01
CA ILE A 171 -12.92 1.43 8.66
C ILE A 171 -13.35 -0.04 8.49
N ILE A 172 -12.46 -0.98 8.86
CA ILE A 172 -12.73 -2.42 8.71
C ILE A 172 -13.92 -2.85 9.57
N ASN A 173 -14.01 -2.36 10.82
CA ASN A 173 -15.07 -2.71 11.75
C ASN A 173 -16.31 -1.83 11.62
N LYS A 174 -16.35 -0.92 10.63
CA LYS A 174 -17.49 0.00 10.40
C LYS A 174 -17.88 0.74 11.68
N THR A 175 -16.89 1.36 12.33
CA THR A 175 -17.07 2.04 13.60
C THR A 175 -17.10 3.56 13.40
N PRO A 176 -18.19 4.26 13.74
CA PRO A 176 -18.24 5.71 13.68
C PRO A 176 -17.36 6.33 14.76
N LEU A 177 -16.70 7.44 14.43
CA LEU A 177 -15.71 8.08 15.27
C LEU A 177 -16.12 9.51 15.65
N ARG A 178 -15.87 9.87 16.90
CA ARG A 178 -15.86 11.25 17.35
C ARG A 178 -14.44 11.77 17.26
N ILE A 179 -14.22 12.74 16.39
CA ILE A 179 -12.89 13.28 16.10
C ILE A 179 -12.85 14.75 16.53
N ILE A 180 -11.86 15.11 17.36
CA ILE A 180 -11.51 16.52 17.60
C ILE A 180 -10.48 16.91 16.53
N TYR A 181 -10.88 17.82 15.66
CA TYR A 181 -10.11 18.26 14.50
C TYR A 181 -9.75 19.72 14.57
N ASN A 182 -8.46 20.04 14.49
CA ASN A 182 -7.96 21.40 14.53
C ASN A 182 -7.78 21.96 13.12
N THR A 183 -8.56 22.97 12.78
CA THR A 183 -8.35 23.71 11.54
C THR A 183 -7.40 24.87 11.81
N PHE A 184 -6.39 25.06 10.98
CA PHE A 184 -5.36 26.09 11.21
C PHE A 184 -5.90 27.53 11.37
N HIS A 185 -7.09 27.82 10.86
CA HIS A 185 -7.64 29.18 10.83
C HIS A 185 -8.95 29.35 11.61
N LYS A 186 -9.69 28.27 11.91
CA LYS A 186 -11.01 28.36 12.53
C LYS A 186 -11.09 27.71 13.92
N GLY A 187 -9.95 27.21 14.45
CA GLY A 187 -9.90 26.50 15.74
C GLY A 187 -10.32 25.04 15.64
N SER A 188 -10.59 24.44 16.80
CA SER A 188 -10.91 23.01 16.92
C SER A 188 -12.43 22.78 16.85
N PHE A 189 -12.80 21.72 16.16
CA PHE A 189 -14.19 21.26 16.00
C PHE A 189 -14.29 19.80 16.45
N THR A 190 -15.43 19.43 16.97
CA THR A 190 -15.76 18.04 17.28
C THR A 190 -16.72 17.53 16.24
N TRP A 191 -16.31 16.54 15.46
CA TRP A 191 -17.11 15.95 14.40
C TRP A 191 -17.38 14.47 14.65
N ILE A 192 -18.53 13.99 14.19
CA ILE A 192 -18.82 12.58 14.08
C ILE A 192 -18.57 12.18 12.64
N ILE A 193 -17.59 11.30 12.46
CA ILE A 193 -17.11 10.84 11.15
C ILE A 193 -17.40 9.35 10.99
N HIS A 194 -17.99 8.97 9.88
CA HIS A 194 -18.09 7.58 9.41
C HIS A 194 -16.92 7.34 8.47
N PRO A 195 -15.84 6.65 8.93
CA PRO A 195 -14.61 6.51 8.16
C PRO A 195 -14.79 5.48 7.05
N TYR A 196 -14.33 5.80 5.83
CA TYR A 196 -14.46 4.93 4.67
C TYR A 196 -13.13 4.56 4.03
N TYR A 197 -12.16 5.49 3.97
CA TYR A 197 -10.93 5.27 3.24
C TYR A 197 -9.77 6.10 3.79
N LEU A 198 -8.54 5.52 3.70
CA LEU A 198 -7.29 6.23 4.01
C LEU A 198 -6.48 6.41 2.73
N LYS A 199 -6.13 7.65 2.41
CA LYS A 199 -5.31 8.01 1.24
C LYS A 199 -4.03 8.69 1.65
N GLN A 200 -2.91 8.22 1.11
CA GLN A 200 -1.65 8.94 1.21
C GLN A 200 -1.44 9.79 -0.06
N TYR A 201 -1.05 11.04 0.14
CA TYR A 201 -0.62 11.92 -0.92
C TYR A 201 0.49 12.86 -0.44
N ASN A 202 1.57 12.95 -1.20
CA ASN A 202 2.74 13.79 -0.89
C ASN A 202 3.22 13.63 0.56
N ASN A 203 3.42 12.38 0.98
CA ASN A 203 3.83 11.95 2.32
C ASN A 203 2.90 12.37 3.48
N ARG A 204 1.67 12.79 3.20
CA ARG A 204 0.63 13.05 4.20
C ARG A 204 -0.51 12.07 4.06
N TRP A 205 -1.12 11.71 5.19
CA TRP A 205 -2.27 10.85 5.22
C TRP A 205 -3.56 11.63 5.41
N TYR A 206 -4.61 11.15 4.77
CA TYR A 206 -5.94 11.72 4.80
C TYR A 206 -6.97 10.64 5.10
N LEU A 207 -7.89 10.96 6.00
CA LEU A 207 -9.10 10.18 6.23
C LEU A 207 -10.23 10.74 5.34
N ILE A 208 -10.82 9.87 4.55
CA ILE A 208 -12.02 10.17 3.78
C ILE A 208 -13.20 9.50 4.47
N GLY A 209 -14.23 10.26 4.74
CA GLY A 209 -15.41 9.77 5.42
C GLY A 209 -16.58 10.75 5.38
N LEU A 210 -17.75 10.26 5.77
CA LEU A 210 -18.94 11.10 5.91
C LEU A 210 -18.89 11.86 7.22
N ASN A 211 -19.06 13.18 7.15
CA ASN A 211 -19.21 14.05 8.31
C ASN A 211 -20.69 14.23 8.63
N ASP A 212 -21.16 13.62 9.72
CA ASP A 212 -22.57 13.65 10.11
C ASP A 212 -22.99 15.02 10.68
N ASN A 213 -22.04 15.86 11.09
CA ASN A 213 -22.29 17.19 11.64
C ASN A 213 -22.40 18.29 10.59
N GLU A 214 -21.73 18.14 9.45
CA GLU A 214 -21.69 19.14 8.38
C GLU A 214 -22.36 18.63 7.11
N ASN A 215 -23.66 18.92 6.97
CA ASN A 215 -24.47 18.64 5.76
C ASN A 215 -24.42 17.20 5.24
N LYS A 216 -23.87 16.26 6.00
CA LYS A 216 -23.65 14.87 5.58
C LYS A 216 -22.82 14.75 4.31
N ASP A 217 -21.78 15.56 4.20
CA ASP A 217 -20.88 15.57 3.06
C ASP A 217 -19.62 14.69 3.30
N ILE A 218 -19.05 14.19 2.20
CA ILE A 218 -17.75 13.52 2.22
C ILE A 218 -16.67 14.54 2.54
N THR A 219 -15.94 14.28 3.61
CA THR A 219 -14.89 15.16 4.13
C THR A 219 -13.53 14.49 4.03
N HIS A 220 -12.50 15.26 3.67
CA HIS A 220 -11.12 14.82 3.61
C HIS A 220 -10.34 15.46 4.75
N LEU A 221 -9.99 14.66 5.76
CA LEU A 221 -9.32 15.10 6.97
C LEU A 221 -7.84 14.73 6.94
N GLY A 222 -6.95 15.72 6.95
CA GLY A 222 -5.53 15.45 7.15
C GLY A 222 -5.29 14.94 8.57
N LEU A 223 -4.61 13.80 8.70
CA LEU A 223 -4.37 13.15 9.99
C LEU A 223 -3.55 14.02 10.94
N ASP A 224 -2.66 14.83 10.40
CA ASP A 224 -1.82 15.78 11.13
C ASP A 224 -2.59 16.85 11.92
N ARG A 225 -3.89 16.96 11.68
CA ARG A 225 -4.79 17.90 12.35
C ARG A 225 -5.78 17.26 13.30
N ILE A 226 -5.71 15.95 13.45
CA ILE A 226 -6.52 15.20 14.41
C ILE A 226 -5.85 15.32 15.78
N GLN A 227 -6.61 15.79 16.78
CA GLN A 227 -6.15 15.92 18.16
C GLN A 227 -6.51 14.70 19.01
N SER A 228 -7.73 14.17 18.83
CA SER A 228 -8.18 12.95 19.50
C SER A 228 -9.22 12.21 18.67
N ILE A 229 -9.28 10.90 18.89
CA ILE A 229 -10.23 9.99 18.27
C ILE A 229 -10.88 9.16 19.37
N GLU A 230 -12.19 9.13 19.39
CA GLU A 230 -13.00 8.30 20.28
C GLU A 230 -14.08 7.59 19.47
N GLN A 231 -14.55 6.44 19.94
CA GLN A 231 -15.69 5.77 19.32
C GLN A 231 -16.97 6.57 19.57
N ALA A 232 -17.76 6.84 18.53
CA ALA A 232 -19.06 7.47 18.65
C ALA A 232 -20.16 6.45 18.97
N GLN A 233 -21.14 6.86 19.75
CA GLN A 233 -22.30 6.03 20.14
C GLN A 233 -23.46 6.18 19.15
N THR A 234 -23.16 6.20 17.85
CA THR A 234 -24.16 6.36 16.78
C THR A 234 -24.09 5.16 15.84
N PRO A 235 -25.18 4.80 15.15
CA PRO A 235 -25.14 3.79 14.11
C PRO A 235 -24.19 4.21 12.99
N PHE A 236 -23.44 3.26 12.43
CA PHE A 236 -22.58 3.53 11.28
C PHE A 236 -23.43 3.77 10.03
N ILE A 237 -23.08 4.80 9.27
CA ILE A 237 -23.69 5.07 7.97
C ILE A 237 -22.78 4.45 6.89
N GLU A 238 -23.33 3.53 6.12
CA GLU A 238 -22.62 2.86 5.03
C GLU A 238 -22.26 3.84 3.92
N ASN A 239 -21.14 3.58 3.26
CA ASN A 239 -20.76 4.35 2.08
C ASN A 239 -21.66 4.00 0.89
N THR A 240 -22.55 4.91 0.56
CA THR A 240 -23.40 4.85 -0.65
C THR A 240 -23.06 5.97 -1.65
N PHE A 241 -22.05 6.78 -1.35
CA PHE A 241 -21.68 7.99 -2.09
C PHE A 241 -20.55 7.75 -3.09
N ILE A 242 -19.64 6.82 -2.76
CA ILE A 242 -18.43 6.53 -3.54
C ILE A 242 -18.39 5.02 -3.76
N GLU A 243 -18.56 4.58 -5.00
CA GLU A 243 -18.47 3.16 -5.37
C GLU A 243 -17.02 2.70 -5.44
N ASP A 244 -16.17 3.50 -6.07
CA ASP A 244 -14.73 3.25 -6.21
C ASP A 244 -13.92 4.50 -5.84
N PHE A 245 -12.96 4.35 -4.94
CA PHE A 245 -12.10 5.47 -4.52
C PHE A 245 -11.02 5.83 -5.54
N ASP A 246 -10.63 4.92 -6.41
CA ASP A 246 -9.69 5.24 -7.49
C ASP A 246 -10.38 6.11 -8.53
N GLU A 247 -11.60 5.77 -8.93
CA GLU A 247 -12.45 6.58 -9.80
C GLU A 247 -12.80 7.94 -9.16
N TYR A 248 -13.09 7.93 -7.85
CA TYR A 248 -13.42 9.16 -7.12
C TYR A 248 -12.32 10.23 -7.19
N PHE A 249 -11.06 9.83 -7.27
CA PHE A 249 -9.92 10.74 -7.35
C PHE A 249 -9.33 10.88 -8.77
N GLU A 250 -9.90 10.19 -9.76
CA GLU A 250 -9.35 10.13 -11.12
C GLU A 250 -9.24 11.51 -11.79
N ASP A 251 -10.20 12.40 -11.50
CA ASP A 251 -10.27 13.71 -12.16
C ASP A 251 -9.48 14.82 -11.46
N ILE A 252 -8.75 14.51 -10.39
CA ILE A 252 -7.98 15.49 -9.63
C ILE A 252 -6.53 15.06 -9.42
N VAL A 253 -5.67 16.03 -9.21
CA VAL A 253 -4.35 15.80 -8.67
C VAL A 253 -4.41 15.87 -7.14
N GLY A 254 -4.03 14.79 -6.45
CA GLY A 254 -3.99 14.77 -4.99
C GLY A 254 -5.29 14.41 -4.31
N VAL A 255 -5.79 15.26 -3.40
CA VAL A 255 -6.89 14.93 -2.47
C VAL A 255 -7.94 16.02 -2.30
N SER A 256 -7.70 17.24 -2.79
CA SER A 256 -8.61 18.37 -2.59
C SER A 256 -9.46 18.61 -3.82
N PHE A 257 -10.78 18.61 -3.64
CA PHE A 257 -11.70 19.00 -4.72
C PHE A 257 -11.85 20.53 -4.75
N PRO A 258 -11.91 21.15 -5.95
CA PRO A 258 -12.27 22.54 -6.08
C PRO A 258 -13.77 22.75 -5.76
N ALA A 259 -14.16 23.99 -5.47
CA ALA A 259 -15.57 24.33 -5.22
C ALA A 259 -16.45 24.04 -6.46
N GLU A 260 -15.94 24.33 -7.64
CA GLU A 260 -16.57 24.00 -8.92
C GLU A 260 -15.90 22.73 -9.46
N ARG A 261 -16.63 21.62 -9.46
CA ARG A 261 -16.16 20.31 -9.94
C ARG A 261 -16.28 20.23 -11.47
N VAL A 262 -15.47 21.00 -12.17
CA VAL A 262 -15.45 21.02 -13.64
C VAL A 262 -14.09 20.56 -14.12
N ILE A 263 -14.08 19.53 -14.96
CA ILE A 263 -12.87 19.08 -15.65
C ILE A 263 -12.51 20.12 -16.72
N GLU A 264 -11.28 20.60 -16.67
CA GLU A 264 -10.73 21.53 -17.67
C GLU A 264 -9.63 20.82 -18.48
N HIS A 265 -9.60 21.12 -19.77
CA HIS A 265 -8.53 20.72 -20.67
C HIS A 265 -7.37 21.68 -20.51
N ILE A 266 -6.29 21.26 -19.87
CA ILE A 266 -5.14 22.11 -19.57
C ILE A 266 -4.00 21.79 -20.52
N VAL A 267 -3.50 22.82 -21.20
CA VAL A 267 -2.38 22.73 -22.14
C VAL A 267 -1.14 23.35 -21.52
N LEU A 268 -0.08 22.56 -21.41
CA LEU A 268 1.16 22.92 -20.74
C LEU A 268 2.34 22.81 -21.70
N ARG A 269 3.18 23.82 -21.74
CA ARG A 269 4.45 23.80 -22.48
C ARG A 269 5.63 23.76 -21.51
N PHE A 270 6.60 22.91 -21.81
CA PHE A 270 7.80 22.75 -21.01
C PHE A 270 9.07 23.23 -21.71
N SER A 271 10.09 23.55 -20.91
CA SER A 271 11.43 23.80 -21.43
C SER A 271 12.00 22.53 -22.08
N GLN A 272 12.99 22.71 -22.94
CA GLN A 272 13.68 21.59 -23.60
C GLN A 272 14.31 20.64 -22.59
N HIS A 273 14.83 21.16 -21.51
CA HIS A 273 15.47 20.39 -20.46
C HIS A 273 14.45 19.58 -19.65
N ARG A 274 13.28 20.12 -19.35
CA ARG A 274 12.30 19.50 -18.45
C ARG A 274 11.37 18.50 -19.14
N PHE A 275 11.10 18.68 -20.42
CA PHE A 275 10.13 17.88 -21.16
C PHE A 275 10.35 16.36 -21.08
N PRO A 276 11.60 15.81 -21.24
CA PRO A 276 11.81 14.36 -21.12
C PRO A 276 11.41 13.78 -19.75
N TYR A 277 11.62 14.54 -18.69
CA TYR A 277 11.26 14.12 -17.32
C TYR A 277 9.75 14.06 -17.13
N ILE A 278 9.00 15.00 -17.73
CA ILE A 278 7.52 15.01 -17.66
C ILE A 278 6.92 13.87 -18.48
N VAL A 279 7.54 13.51 -19.59
CA VAL A 279 7.13 12.32 -20.37
C VAL A 279 7.38 11.03 -19.57
N ALA A 280 8.51 10.94 -18.87
CA ALA A 280 8.87 9.77 -18.07
C ALA A 280 8.07 9.66 -16.74
N LYS A 281 7.68 10.81 -16.15
CA LYS A 281 6.89 10.89 -14.93
C LYS A 281 5.70 11.83 -15.14
N PRO A 282 4.56 11.31 -15.64
CA PRO A 282 3.36 12.12 -15.88
C PRO A 282 2.86 12.80 -14.61
N ILE A 283 2.31 14.00 -14.76
CA ILE A 283 1.66 14.76 -13.67
C ILE A 283 0.33 14.08 -13.27
N HIS A 284 -0.37 13.55 -14.28
CA HIS A 284 -1.68 12.93 -14.09
C HIS A 284 -1.92 11.80 -15.08
N GLY A 285 -2.80 10.85 -14.76
CA GLY A 285 -3.15 9.71 -15.63
C GLY A 285 -3.71 10.10 -16.99
N SER A 286 -4.40 11.24 -17.09
CA SER A 286 -4.95 11.76 -18.34
C SER A 286 -3.92 12.43 -19.24
N GLN A 287 -2.64 12.50 -18.84
CA GLN A 287 -1.60 13.22 -19.61
C GLN A 287 -1.39 12.62 -21.00
N LYS A 288 -1.40 13.48 -22.01
CA LYS A 288 -1.09 13.15 -23.40
C LYS A 288 -0.06 14.11 -23.97
N ILE A 289 0.80 13.63 -24.87
CA ILE A 289 1.73 14.46 -25.62
C ILE A 289 0.97 15.05 -26.82
N ALA A 290 0.71 16.35 -26.78
CA ALA A 290 0.04 17.04 -27.89
C ALA A 290 1.04 17.40 -29.02
N SER A 291 2.26 17.81 -28.68
CA SER A 291 3.33 18.08 -29.65
C SER A 291 4.69 17.85 -28.98
N ALA A 292 5.44 16.88 -29.46
CA ALA A 292 6.79 16.63 -28.99
C ALA A 292 7.77 17.76 -29.43
N ASP A 293 7.64 18.24 -30.62
CA ASP A 293 8.52 19.31 -31.18
C ASP A 293 8.35 20.63 -30.43
N GLN A 294 7.12 20.96 -30.06
CA GLN A 294 6.80 22.17 -29.30
C GLN A 294 6.85 21.93 -27.78
N ARG A 295 7.08 20.67 -27.33
CA ARG A 295 7.14 20.25 -25.92
C ARG A 295 5.85 20.56 -25.18
N ILE A 296 4.72 20.25 -25.83
CA ILE A 296 3.38 20.50 -25.31
C ILE A 296 2.75 19.18 -24.87
N ILE A 297 2.23 19.17 -23.65
CA ILE A 297 1.36 18.13 -23.13
C ILE A 297 -0.02 18.69 -22.82
N THR A 298 -0.99 17.80 -22.72
CA THR A 298 -2.34 18.12 -22.23
C THR A 298 -2.70 17.22 -21.08
N ILE A 299 -3.49 17.73 -20.14
CA ILE A 299 -4.12 16.98 -19.06
C ILE A 299 -5.59 17.40 -18.94
N ASP A 300 -6.46 16.45 -18.62
CA ASP A 300 -7.89 16.68 -18.39
C ASP A 300 -8.15 16.46 -16.89
N VAL A 301 -8.30 17.54 -16.11
CA VAL A 301 -8.44 17.49 -14.65
C VAL A 301 -9.26 18.66 -14.12
N MET A 302 -9.82 18.52 -12.92
CA MET A 302 -10.38 19.64 -12.16
C MET A 302 -9.22 20.44 -11.53
N PRO A 303 -9.02 21.71 -11.90
CA PRO A 303 -7.94 22.54 -11.35
C PRO A 303 -8.10 22.72 -9.84
N ASN A 304 -7.07 22.34 -9.09
CA ASN A 304 -7.06 22.43 -7.64
C ASN A 304 -5.72 22.96 -7.11
N ARG A 305 -5.62 23.11 -5.78
CA ARG A 305 -4.41 23.66 -5.14
C ARG A 305 -3.17 22.79 -5.32
N GLU A 306 -3.36 21.47 -5.37
CA GLU A 306 -2.28 20.51 -5.56
C GLU A 306 -1.70 20.65 -6.98
N LEU A 307 -2.53 20.74 -7.98
CA LEU A 307 -2.09 21.00 -9.36
C LEU A 307 -1.36 22.35 -9.46
N GLU A 308 -1.92 23.41 -8.87
CA GLU A 308 -1.27 24.72 -8.83
C GLU A 308 0.12 24.65 -8.19
N SER A 309 0.26 23.91 -7.08
CA SER A 309 1.54 23.72 -6.39
C SER A 309 2.54 22.95 -7.22
N ILE A 310 2.12 21.91 -7.93
CA ILE A 310 2.98 21.15 -8.85
C ILE A 310 3.46 22.07 -9.99
N ILE A 311 2.57 22.83 -10.61
CA ILE A 311 2.95 23.74 -11.69
C ILE A 311 3.94 24.79 -11.21
N LEU A 312 3.70 25.39 -10.06
CA LEU A 312 4.62 26.38 -9.48
C LEU A 312 5.98 25.78 -9.09
N SER A 313 6.04 24.50 -8.77
CA SER A 313 7.29 23.80 -8.44
C SER A 313 8.26 23.67 -9.63
N PHE A 314 7.76 23.76 -10.85
CA PHE A 314 8.59 23.75 -12.07
C PHE A 314 9.24 25.11 -12.38
N GLY A 315 8.80 26.18 -11.68
CA GLY A 315 9.36 27.52 -11.88
C GLY A 315 9.28 27.99 -13.32
N GLU A 316 10.44 28.33 -13.91
CA GLU A 316 10.57 28.83 -15.29
C GLU A 316 10.44 27.73 -16.36
N ASP A 317 10.46 26.47 -15.95
CA ASP A 317 10.45 25.33 -16.87
C ASP A 317 9.06 24.99 -17.42
N ILE A 318 8.00 25.66 -16.96
CA ILE A 318 6.62 25.40 -17.37
C ILE A 318 5.86 26.66 -17.74
N GLU A 319 5.00 26.53 -18.73
CA GLU A 319 4.04 27.57 -19.11
C GLU A 319 2.66 26.96 -19.30
N VAL A 320 1.65 27.54 -18.66
CA VAL A 320 0.24 27.22 -18.89
C VAL A 320 -0.20 27.96 -20.14
N LEU A 321 -0.56 27.27 -21.22
CA LEU A 321 -1.07 27.85 -22.43
C LEU A 321 -2.58 28.05 -22.36
N GLU A 322 -3.31 27.03 -21.95
CA GLU A 322 -4.78 26.99 -21.83
C GLU A 322 -5.19 26.23 -20.57
N PRO A 323 -6.37 26.53 -20.02
CA PRO A 323 -7.27 27.62 -20.34
C PRO A 323 -6.78 28.96 -19.76
N GLN A 324 -7.26 30.04 -20.29
CA GLN A 324 -6.88 31.40 -19.84
C GLN A 324 -7.29 31.70 -18.39
N SER A 325 -8.36 31.10 -17.91
CA SER A 325 -8.77 31.15 -16.49
C SER A 325 -7.66 30.64 -15.57
N PHE A 326 -7.18 29.44 -15.83
CA PHE A 326 -6.13 28.81 -15.04
C PHE A 326 -4.77 29.48 -15.21
N ARG A 327 -4.42 29.87 -16.45
CA ARG A 327 -3.22 30.69 -16.72
C ARG A 327 -3.17 31.96 -15.86
N ARG A 328 -4.31 32.67 -15.73
CA ARG A 328 -4.39 33.88 -14.88
C ARG A 328 -4.13 33.58 -13.41
N ILE A 329 -4.66 32.47 -12.89
CA ILE A 329 -4.42 32.05 -11.50
C ILE A 329 -2.93 31.86 -11.25
N ILE A 330 -2.24 31.09 -12.10
CA ILE A 330 -0.81 30.84 -11.99
C ILE A 330 -0.01 32.14 -12.14
N THR A 331 -0.31 32.96 -13.16
CA THR A 331 0.36 34.24 -13.37
C THR A 331 0.24 35.18 -12.16
N ASN A 332 -0.95 35.25 -11.54
CA ASN A 332 -1.15 36.08 -10.36
C ASN A 332 -0.32 35.58 -9.15
N LYS A 333 -0.20 34.26 -8.98
CA LYS A 333 0.63 33.67 -7.92
C LYS A 333 2.13 33.96 -8.13
N ILE A 334 2.62 33.78 -9.37
CA ILE A 334 4.01 34.10 -9.73
C ILE A 334 4.29 35.59 -9.47
N LYS A 335 3.38 36.47 -9.87
CA LYS A 335 3.51 37.92 -9.64
C LYS A 335 3.60 38.25 -8.15
N LYS A 336 2.71 37.69 -7.33
CA LYS A 336 2.76 37.88 -5.87
C LYS A 336 4.08 37.34 -5.27
N THR A 337 4.55 36.18 -5.73
CA THR A 337 5.83 35.63 -5.31
C THR A 337 6.97 36.60 -5.65
N TYR A 338 7.00 37.11 -6.86
CA TYR A 338 7.99 38.09 -7.30
C TYR A 338 7.96 39.37 -6.45
N GLU A 339 6.76 39.89 -6.15
CA GLU A 339 6.58 41.07 -5.29
C GLU A 339 7.13 40.85 -3.87
N VAL A 340 6.95 39.67 -3.29
CA VAL A 340 7.50 39.29 -1.97
C VAL A 340 9.03 39.33 -1.98
N TYR A 341 9.66 38.76 -3.00
CA TYR A 341 11.14 38.79 -3.10
C TYR A 341 11.68 40.18 -3.38
N LEU A 342 10.97 41.03 -4.12
CA LEU A 342 11.38 42.42 -4.33
C LEU A 342 11.24 43.28 -3.07
N SER A 343 10.18 43.11 -2.28
CA SER A 343 9.99 43.88 -1.05
C SER A 343 11.13 43.63 -0.04
N MET A 344 11.58 42.37 0.07
CA MET A 344 12.71 42.00 0.91
C MET A 344 14.04 42.66 0.46
N GLN A 345 14.23 42.92 -0.81
CA GLN A 345 15.43 43.60 -1.31
C GLN A 345 15.48 45.09 -0.89
N ASN A 346 14.31 45.73 -0.78
CA ASN A 346 14.21 47.10 -0.35
C ASN A 346 14.40 47.28 1.15
N ASP A 347 14.03 46.27 1.95
CA ASP A 347 14.23 46.28 3.43
C ASP A 347 15.68 45.92 3.84
N CYS A 348 16.47 45.32 2.93
CA CYS A 348 17.88 44.98 3.20
C CYS A 348 18.84 46.18 3.22
N THR A 349 18.39 47.38 2.86
CA THR A 349 19.22 48.60 3.00
C THR A 349 19.28 49.16 4.44
N ASP A 350 18.41 48.67 5.34
CA ASP A 350 18.33 49.16 6.73
C ASP A 350 18.51 48.08 7.82
N SER A 351 18.93 46.86 7.44
CA SER A 351 18.94 45.78 8.43
C SER A 351 20.34 45.36 8.89
N ALA A 352 20.65 45.74 10.10
CA ALA A 352 21.71 45.15 10.95
C ALA A 352 21.52 43.63 11.25
N TYR A 353 20.48 43.00 10.70
CA TYR A 353 20.16 41.59 10.92
C TYR A 353 21.05 40.63 10.12
N LEU A 354 21.42 40.98 8.90
CA LEU A 354 22.32 40.15 8.07
C LEU A 354 23.77 40.21 8.53
N CYS A 355 24.24 41.32 9.09
CA CYS A 355 25.58 41.44 9.69
C CYS A 355 25.76 40.54 10.92
N ASN A 356 24.69 40.16 11.61
CA ASN A 356 24.78 39.26 12.79
C ASN A 356 24.74 37.79 12.40
N VAL A 357 24.13 37.42 11.27
CA VAL A 357 24.14 36.04 10.74
C VAL A 357 25.49 35.71 10.12
N GLU A 358 26.09 36.65 9.37
CA GLU A 358 27.42 36.47 8.80
C GLU A 358 28.53 36.44 9.85
N ARG A 359 28.40 37.17 10.96
CA ARG A 359 29.35 37.10 12.09
C ARG A 359 29.23 35.76 12.82
N LYS A 360 28.03 35.23 13.03
CA LYS A 360 27.86 33.92 13.68
C LYS A 360 28.31 32.77 12.79
N SER A 361 28.06 32.81 11.48
CA SER A 361 28.54 31.80 10.53
C SER A 361 30.07 31.87 10.31
N GLY A 362 30.69 33.07 10.47
CA GLY A 362 32.13 33.22 10.41
C GLY A 362 32.86 32.71 11.67
N GLU A 363 32.26 32.80 12.83
CA GLU A 363 32.82 32.26 14.08
C GLU A 363 32.66 30.72 14.19
N GLU A 364 31.60 30.15 13.68
CA GLU A 364 31.42 28.67 13.60
C GLU A 364 32.28 28.02 12.51
N SER A 365 32.52 28.70 11.39
CA SER A 365 33.43 28.22 10.34
C SER A 365 34.89 28.19 10.79
N ALA A 366 35.33 29.16 11.60
CA ALA A 366 36.68 29.19 12.14
C ALA A 366 36.96 28.12 13.22
N ALA A 367 35.92 27.60 13.86
CA ALA A 367 36.02 26.48 14.82
C ALA A 367 36.08 25.11 14.18
N PHE A 368 35.57 24.97 12.96
CA PHE A 368 35.50 23.67 12.23
C PHE A 368 36.73 23.38 11.35
N ASP A 369 37.51 24.37 10.97
CA ASP A 369 38.71 24.20 10.13
C ASP A 369 39.94 23.68 10.86
N ASN A 370 39.91 23.57 12.20
CA ASN A 370 41.07 23.13 12.98
C ASN A 370 41.14 21.60 13.24
N GLU A 371 40.19 20.79 12.76
CA GLU A 371 40.19 19.34 13.02
C GLU A 371 40.27 18.43 11.78
N ARG A 372 40.54 18.95 10.59
CA ARG A 372 40.72 18.07 9.40
C ARG A 372 42.05 18.30 8.68
N ASN A 373 43.12 17.88 9.32
CA ASN A 373 44.36 17.54 8.63
C ASN A 373 44.26 16.11 8.08
N PHE A 374 43.65 15.95 6.91
CA PHE A 374 43.77 14.72 6.13
C PHE A 374 44.91 14.88 5.14
N GLN A 375 46.04 14.15 5.38
CA GLN A 375 47.08 13.97 4.40
C GLN A 375 46.57 13.10 3.24
N PRO A 376 46.86 13.46 1.98
CA PRO A 376 46.54 12.59 0.85
C PRO A 376 47.55 11.45 0.77
N VAL A 377 47.04 10.23 0.85
CA VAL A 377 47.85 9.02 0.53
C VAL A 377 47.93 8.90 -0.98
N HIS A 378 49.09 9.25 -1.54
CA HIS A 378 49.49 8.86 -2.88
C HIS A 378 49.67 7.33 -2.92
N LYS A 379 48.85 6.65 -3.75
CA LYS A 379 49.16 5.32 -4.23
C LYS A 379 49.61 5.43 -5.68
N ASP A 380 50.91 5.26 -5.84
CA ASP A 380 51.56 4.99 -7.12
C ASP A 380 51.03 3.69 -7.70
N CYS A 381 50.43 3.74 -8.87
CA CYS A 381 50.24 2.59 -9.74
C CYS A 381 51.35 2.58 -10.80
N THR A 382 52.38 1.81 -10.56
CA THR A 382 53.28 1.34 -11.62
C THR A 382 53.67 -0.12 -11.39
N ASN A 383 53.37 -0.90 -12.46
CA ASN A 383 54.02 -2.17 -12.87
C ASN A 383 53.80 -3.46 -12.07
N ARG A 384 52.91 -4.33 -12.51
CA ARG A 384 53.24 -5.53 -13.34
C ARG A 384 51.97 -6.28 -13.69
#